data_aec319cd220de9ea0b0b2a71de07ce56
#
_entry.id   aec319cd220de9ea0b0b2a71de07ce56
#
_cell.length_a   1.000
_cell.length_b   1.000
_cell.length_c   1.000
_cell.angle_alpha   90.00
_cell.angle_beta   90.00
_cell.angle_gamma   90.00
#
_symmetry.space_group_name_H-M   'P 1'
#
loop_
_entity.id
_entity.type
_entity.pdbx_description
1 polymer ?
#
loop_
_entity_poly.entity_id
_entity_poly.type
_entity_poly.pdbx_seq_one_letter_code
_entity_poly.pdbx_strand_id
1 'polypeptide(L)'
;MPWPMLLSCPCWNLGGGAGPSFFALPLLVVWPFGREVDDVTGASGCQDGPSQVLCPGTVSPGQACAPVPLTCAPRYTVLFSHGNAVDLGQMSSFYIGLGTRISCNIFSYDYSGYGVSSGRPSEKNLYADIDAAWQALRTRYGISPDSIILYGQSIGTVPTVDLASRYECAAVVLHSPLTSGMRVAFPDTKKTYCFDAFPNIEKVSKITSPVLIIHGTEDEVIDFSHGLALYERCPKAVEPLWVEGAGHNDIELYSQYLERLRRFISQELPSQRA
;
A
#
# COMPACT_ATOMS: atom_id res chain seq x y z
N MET A 1 25.88 10.94 -2.40
CA MET A 1 26.27 9.81 -3.28
C MET A 1 25.40 9.83 -4.51
N PRO A 2 25.94 9.62 -5.70
CA PRO A 2 25.22 9.91 -6.94
C PRO A 2 24.27 8.77 -7.34
N TRP A 3 23.14 9.08 -7.64
CA TRP A 3 22.07 8.72 -8.57
C TRP A 3 22.02 7.38 -9.36
N PRO A 4 22.68 6.25 -9.08
CA PRO A 4 22.46 5.04 -9.86
C PRO A 4 21.30 4.16 -9.37
N MET A 5 20.75 4.35 -8.17
CA MET A 5 19.85 3.33 -7.62
C MET A 5 18.37 3.42 -8.06
N LEU A 6 17.85 4.61 -8.41
CA LEU A 6 16.48 4.71 -8.94
C LEU A 6 16.38 4.39 -10.43
N LEU A 7 17.50 4.48 -11.16
CA LEU A 7 17.56 4.20 -12.61
C LEU A 7 18.39 2.97 -12.98
N SER A 8 19.10 2.36 -12.03
CA SER A 8 19.99 1.21 -12.29
C SER A 8 19.37 -0.16 -12.02
N CYS A 9 18.05 -0.25 -11.83
CA CYS A 9 17.42 -1.52 -12.08
C CYS A 9 17.58 -1.80 -13.59
N PRO A 10 18.28 -2.87 -14.02
CA PRO A 10 18.57 -3.13 -15.45
C PRO A 10 17.31 -3.30 -16.31
N CYS A 11 16.14 -3.08 -15.78
CA CYS A 11 14.83 -3.36 -16.34
C CYS A 11 14.12 -2.14 -16.96
N TRP A 12 14.61 -0.92 -16.79
CA TRP A 12 13.98 0.28 -17.37
C TRP A 12 14.45 0.50 -18.81
N ASN A 13 14.03 -0.39 -19.71
CA ASN A 13 14.21 -0.18 -21.14
C ASN A 13 12.86 0.21 -21.77
N LEU A 14 12.79 1.45 -22.22
CA LEU A 14 11.66 2.00 -22.96
C LEU A 14 11.55 1.27 -24.30
N GLY A 15 10.56 0.43 -24.49
CA GLY A 15 10.29 -0.08 -25.82
C GLY A 15 9.46 -1.36 -25.94
N GLY A 16 8.30 -1.26 -26.58
CA GLY A 16 7.72 -2.28 -27.41
C GLY A 16 6.59 -3.13 -26.86
N GLY A 17 5.43 -2.93 -27.44
CA GLY A 17 4.14 -3.50 -27.12
C GLY A 17 4.03 -5.02 -27.22
N ALA A 18 3.14 -5.54 -26.38
CA ALA A 18 2.35 -6.74 -26.59
C ALA A 18 1.05 -6.60 -25.81
N GLY A 19 -0.04 -7.09 -26.38
CA GLY A 19 -1.40 -6.94 -25.86
C GLY A 19 -1.64 -7.57 -24.49
N PRO A 20 -2.85 -7.39 -23.90
CA PRO A 20 -3.15 -7.78 -22.53
C PRO A 20 -3.23 -9.29 -22.41
N SER A 21 -2.13 -9.91 -22.02
CA SER A 21 -2.14 -11.25 -21.46
C SER A 21 -2.49 -11.10 -19.99
N PHE A 22 -3.58 -11.73 -19.55
CA PHE A 22 -3.92 -11.85 -18.13
C PHE A 22 -2.86 -12.70 -17.43
N PHE A 23 -1.79 -12.09 -16.98
CA PHE A 23 -0.83 -12.74 -16.10
C PHE A 23 -1.37 -12.70 -14.68
N ALA A 24 -1.35 -13.84 -13.99
CA ALA A 24 -1.68 -13.89 -12.59
C ALA A 24 -0.63 -13.10 -11.80
N LEU A 25 -1.03 -11.97 -11.22
CA LEU A 25 -0.18 -11.24 -10.28
C LEU A 25 -0.10 -12.07 -8.99
N PRO A 26 1.10 -12.31 -8.44
CA PRO A 26 1.21 -12.87 -7.10
C PRO A 26 0.62 -11.87 -6.11
N LEU A 27 -0.31 -12.36 -5.29
CA LEU A 27 -1.04 -11.56 -4.31
C LEU A 27 -0.75 -12.14 -2.93
N LEU A 28 -0.38 -11.28 -1.99
CA LEU A 28 -0.26 -11.63 -0.58
C LEU A 28 -1.43 -10.99 0.19
N VAL A 29 -2.23 -11.81 0.86
CA VAL A 29 -3.28 -11.34 1.76
C VAL A 29 -2.89 -11.71 3.18
N VAL A 30 -2.65 -10.71 4.02
CA VAL A 30 -2.34 -10.90 5.44
C VAL A 30 -3.58 -10.56 6.26
N TRP A 31 -4.12 -11.58 6.96
CA TRP A 31 -5.20 -11.42 7.91
C TRP A 31 -4.61 -11.40 9.33
N PRO A 32 -4.75 -10.33 10.12
CA PRO A 32 -4.15 -10.24 11.44
C PRO A 32 -4.69 -11.25 12.47
N PHE A 33 -5.72 -12.01 12.12
CA PHE A 33 -6.36 -13.01 12.98
C PHE A 33 -6.43 -14.40 12.33
N GLY A 34 -5.27 -14.99 12.02
CA GLY A 34 -5.11 -16.44 11.88
C GLY A 34 -5.80 -17.13 10.70
N ARG A 35 -5.75 -16.55 9.49
CA ARG A 35 -5.89 -17.32 8.25
C ARG A 35 -4.78 -16.89 7.28
N GLU A 36 -3.71 -17.65 7.24
CA GLU A 36 -2.86 -17.71 6.05
C GLU A 36 -3.72 -18.35 4.96
N VAL A 37 -3.92 -17.64 3.87
CA VAL A 37 -4.41 -18.25 2.64
C VAL A 37 -3.18 -18.45 1.78
N ASP A 38 -2.66 -19.67 1.85
CA ASP A 38 -1.61 -20.15 0.98
C ASP A 38 -2.02 -19.93 -0.48
N ASP A 39 -1.01 -19.54 -1.26
CA ASP A 39 -0.85 -19.54 -2.70
C ASP A 39 -1.99 -20.26 -3.47
N VAL A 40 -2.86 -19.49 -4.16
CA VAL A 40 -3.93 -20.07 -4.95
C VAL A 40 -3.43 -20.40 -6.35
N THR A 41 -2.67 -21.49 -6.46
CA THR A 41 -2.65 -22.29 -7.66
C THR A 41 -3.72 -23.37 -7.53
N GLY A 42 -4.80 -23.17 -8.24
CA GLY A 42 -5.92 -24.03 -8.54
C GLY A 42 -6.08 -25.38 -7.84
N ALA A 43 -7.21 -25.54 -7.15
CA ALA A 43 -8.11 -26.71 -7.32
C ALA A 43 -9.33 -26.63 -6.38
N SER A 44 -10.44 -26.96 -6.93
CA SER A 44 -11.80 -27.16 -6.46
C SER A 44 -11.96 -27.92 -5.14
N GLY A 45 -12.94 -27.50 -4.31
CA GLY A 45 -13.65 -28.36 -3.37
C GLY A 45 -13.84 -27.77 -1.97
N CYS A 46 -14.82 -26.89 -1.76
CA CYS A 46 -15.36 -26.62 -0.42
C CYS A 46 -16.39 -27.67 -0.05
N GLN A 47 -16.21 -28.34 1.07
CA GLN A 47 -17.30 -28.98 1.83
C GLN A 47 -17.39 -28.30 3.19
N ASP A 48 -18.59 -27.83 3.50
CA ASP A 48 -18.97 -27.19 4.76
C ASP A 48 -18.93 -28.15 5.92
N GLY A 49 -18.25 -27.77 7.01
CA GLY A 49 -18.32 -28.43 8.30
C GLY A 49 -17.78 -27.49 9.40
N PRO A 50 -18.43 -27.38 10.57
CA PRO A 50 -17.98 -26.48 11.63
C PRO A 50 -16.69 -27.01 12.27
N SER A 51 -15.59 -26.27 12.10
CA SER A 51 -14.29 -26.60 12.69
C SER A 51 -14.27 -26.27 14.18
N GLN A 52 -14.25 -27.31 15.00
CA GLN A 52 -13.97 -27.20 16.44
C GLN A 52 -12.49 -26.88 16.64
N VAL A 53 -12.24 -25.79 17.33
CA VAL A 53 -10.88 -25.42 17.81
C VAL A 53 -10.56 -26.31 19.00
N LEU A 54 -9.61 -27.22 18.86
CA LEU A 54 -9.04 -28.01 19.94
C LEU A 54 -8.04 -27.16 20.73
N CYS A 55 -8.36 -26.84 21.98
CA CYS A 55 -7.41 -26.29 22.94
C CYS A 55 -6.54 -27.42 23.51
N PRO A 56 -5.20 -27.34 23.50
CA PRO A 56 -4.36 -28.31 24.23
C PRO A 56 -4.26 -27.89 25.69
N GLY A 57 -4.95 -28.63 26.56
CA GLY A 57 -4.86 -28.47 28.00
C GLY A 57 -6.05 -29.12 28.71
N THR A 58 -5.77 -30.07 29.60
CA THR A 58 -6.73 -30.75 30.45
C THR A 58 -7.52 -29.75 31.29
N VAL A 59 -8.80 -29.57 30.95
CA VAL A 59 -9.74 -28.74 31.71
C VAL A 59 -10.68 -29.67 32.47
N SER A 60 -10.77 -29.48 33.79
CA SER A 60 -11.73 -30.15 34.67
C SER A 60 -13.17 -29.85 34.29
N PRO A 61 -14.10 -30.81 34.38
CA PRO A 61 -15.49 -30.57 33.99
C PRO A 61 -16.17 -29.60 34.96
N GLY A 62 -16.56 -28.43 34.47
CA GLY A 62 -17.35 -27.44 35.22
C GLY A 62 -16.97 -25.96 35.07
N GLN A 63 -15.86 -25.62 34.39
CA GLN A 63 -15.57 -24.23 34.09
C GLN A 63 -16.04 -23.87 32.66
N ALA A 64 -17.14 -23.10 32.60
CA ALA A 64 -17.52 -22.43 31.38
C ALA A 64 -16.40 -21.44 31.01
N CYS A 65 -15.71 -21.67 29.89
CA CYS A 65 -14.85 -20.65 29.30
C CYS A 65 -15.69 -19.38 29.10
N ALA A 66 -15.25 -18.29 29.71
CA ALA A 66 -15.79 -16.98 29.39
C ALA A 66 -15.63 -16.78 27.86
N PRO A 67 -16.68 -16.28 27.17
CA PRO A 67 -16.57 -16.02 25.74
C PRO A 67 -15.41 -15.05 25.52
N VAL A 68 -14.36 -15.51 24.84
CA VAL A 68 -13.33 -14.63 24.33
C VAL A 68 -14.07 -13.59 23.49
N PRO A 69 -13.91 -12.28 23.74
CA PRO A 69 -14.59 -11.30 22.93
C PRO A 69 -14.26 -11.57 21.47
N LEU A 70 -15.29 -11.79 20.65
CA LEU A 70 -15.14 -11.85 19.20
C LEU A 70 -14.40 -10.58 18.81
N THR A 71 -13.13 -10.70 18.52
CA THR A 71 -12.34 -9.59 17.99
C THR A 71 -13.05 -9.16 16.71
N CYS A 72 -13.60 -7.94 16.74
CA CYS A 72 -14.35 -7.39 15.63
C CYS A 72 -13.49 -7.52 14.37
N ALA A 73 -14.06 -8.10 13.30
CA ALA A 73 -13.34 -8.24 12.04
C ALA A 73 -12.77 -6.88 11.60
N PRO A 74 -11.55 -6.82 11.07
CA PRO A 74 -10.94 -5.57 10.66
C PRO A 74 -11.87 -4.80 9.73
N ARG A 75 -12.14 -3.54 10.05
CA ARG A 75 -13.05 -2.70 9.27
C ARG A 75 -12.48 -2.34 7.90
N TYR A 76 -11.16 -2.23 7.80
CA TYR A 76 -10.48 -1.78 6.60
C TYR A 76 -9.48 -2.82 6.09
N THR A 77 -9.31 -2.81 4.79
CA THR A 77 -8.26 -3.53 4.07
C THR A 77 -7.34 -2.51 3.40
N VAL A 78 -6.05 -2.60 3.69
CA VAL A 78 -5.03 -1.76 3.08
C VAL A 78 -4.57 -2.43 1.79
N LEU A 79 -4.76 -1.77 0.64
CA LEU A 79 -4.10 -2.13 -0.61
C LEU A 79 -2.73 -1.46 -0.62
N PHE A 80 -1.69 -2.27 -0.42
CA PHE A 80 -0.33 -1.80 -0.23
C PHE A 80 0.50 -1.94 -1.52
N SER A 81 1.03 -0.83 -2.00
CA SER A 81 1.98 -0.72 -3.10
C SER A 81 3.38 -0.46 -2.53
N HIS A 82 4.27 -1.46 -2.64
CA HIS A 82 5.58 -1.46 -1.98
C HIS A 82 6.62 -0.55 -2.66
N GLY A 83 7.75 -0.34 -1.99
CA GLY A 83 8.87 0.45 -2.48
C GLY A 83 9.63 -0.24 -3.62
N ASN A 84 10.62 0.49 -4.18
CA ASN A 84 11.50 -0.06 -5.19
C ASN A 84 12.46 -1.11 -4.59
N ALA A 85 12.85 -2.09 -5.44
CA ALA A 85 13.85 -3.12 -5.11
C ALA A 85 13.47 -4.06 -3.95
N VAL A 86 12.19 -4.15 -3.61
CA VAL A 86 11.63 -5.15 -2.68
C VAL A 86 10.51 -5.93 -3.34
N ASP A 87 10.14 -7.05 -2.74
CA ASP A 87 9.04 -7.93 -3.17
C ASP A 87 8.18 -8.38 -1.99
N LEU A 88 7.10 -9.11 -2.27
CA LEU A 88 6.17 -9.61 -1.26
C LEU A 88 6.86 -10.48 -0.20
N GLY A 89 7.82 -11.31 -0.61
CA GLY A 89 8.54 -12.20 0.29
C GLY A 89 9.34 -11.41 1.33
N GLN A 90 10.09 -10.41 0.87
CA GLN A 90 10.90 -9.54 1.73
C GLN A 90 10.04 -8.70 2.67
N MET A 91 8.88 -8.23 2.19
CA MET A 91 7.97 -7.37 2.94
C MET A 91 7.01 -8.12 3.88
N SER A 92 6.96 -9.45 3.83
CA SER A 92 5.96 -10.26 4.53
C SER A 92 5.89 -9.99 6.04
N SER A 93 7.05 -9.97 6.72
CA SER A 93 7.12 -9.69 8.16
C SER A 93 6.65 -8.27 8.51
N PHE A 94 6.95 -7.30 7.64
CA PHE A 94 6.48 -5.93 7.80
C PHE A 94 4.95 -5.85 7.68
N TYR A 95 4.35 -6.52 6.69
CA TYR A 95 2.90 -6.55 6.50
C TYR A 95 2.17 -7.17 7.69
N ILE A 96 2.66 -8.30 8.21
CA ILE A 96 2.10 -8.95 9.40
C ILE A 96 2.16 -7.98 10.61
N GLY A 97 3.33 -7.38 10.82
CA GLY A 97 3.53 -6.43 11.91
C GLY A 97 2.66 -5.18 11.80
N LEU A 98 2.57 -4.59 10.61
CA LEU A 98 1.75 -3.41 10.36
C LEU A 98 0.25 -3.73 10.55
N GLY A 99 -0.25 -4.75 9.85
CA GLY A 99 -1.68 -5.12 9.88
C GLY A 99 -2.17 -5.40 11.30
N THR A 100 -1.37 -6.11 12.09
CA THR A 100 -1.68 -6.38 13.51
C THR A 100 -1.75 -5.08 14.32
N ARG A 101 -0.79 -4.16 14.13
CA ARG A 101 -0.70 -2.93 14.92
C ARG A 101 -1.76 -1.91 14.57
N ILE A 102 -2.20 -1.83 13.32
CA ILE A 102 -3.25 -0.90 12.87
C ILE A 102 -4.64 -1.56 12.80
N SER A 103 -4.75 -2.85 13.14
CA SER A 103 -5.99 -3.63 13.07
C SER A 103 -6.67 -3.60 11.70
N CYS A 104 -5.88 -3.74 10.64
CA CYS A 104 -6.33 -3.78 9.25
C CYS A 104 -5.83 -5.05 8.56
N ASN A 105 -6.58 -5.53 7.57
CA ASN A 105 -6.05 -6.51 6.64
C ASN A 105 -5.05 -5.83 5.71
N ILE A 106 -4.01 -6.53 5.30
CA ILE A 106 -3.06 -6.04 4.29
C ILE A 106 -3.22 -6.91 3.04
N PHE A 107 -3.43 -6.27 1.92
CA PHE A 107 -3.43 -6.86 0.60
C PHE A 107 -2.33 -6.20 -0.22
N SER A 108 -1.34 -6.96 -0.64
CA SER A 108 -0.21 -6.45 -1.41
C SER A 108 0.04 -7.32 -2.64
N TYR A 109 0.80 -6.80 -3.60
CA TYR A 109 1.06 -7.43 -4.89
C TYR A 109 2.45 -7.04 -5.39
N ASP A 110 3.10 -7.92 -6.15
CA ASP A 110 4.32 -7.60 -6.87
C ASP A 110 4.01 -6.97 -8.23
N TYR A 111 4.70 -5.88 -8.55
CA TYR A 111 4.60 -5.26 -9.88
C TYR A 111 5.14 -6.18 -10.98
N SER A 112 4.69 -5.98 -12.20
CA SER A 112 5.23 -6.66 -13.38
C SER A 112 6.75 -6.59 -13.41
N GLY A 113 7.41 -7.76 -13.37
CA GLY A 113 8.88 -7.88 -13.32
C GLY A 113 9.53 -7.73 -11.96
N TYR A 114 8.75 -7.63 -10.86
CA TYR A 114 9.23 -7.69 -9.49
C TYR A 114 8.94 -9.06 -8.87
N GLY A 115 9.78 -9.48 -7.90
CA GLY A 115 9.61 -10.75 -7.20
C GLY A 115 9.44 -11.92 -8.17
N VAL A 116 8.33 -12.63 -8.02
CA VAL A 116 7.96 -13.74 -8.94
C VAL A 116 6.99 -13.32 -10.04
N SER A 117 6.60 -12.04 -10.10
CA SER A 117 5.76 -11.51 -11.17
C SER A 117 6.46 -11.54 -12.52
N SER A 118 5.75 -12.04 -13.54
CA SER A 118 6.23 -12.00 -14.93
C SER A 118 6.13 -10.59 -15.52
N GLY A 119 6.69 -10.42 -16.70
CA GLY A 119 6.64 -9.15 -17.43
C GLY A 119 7.88 -8.29 -17.25
N ARG A 120 7.73 -6.98 -17.44
CA ARG A 120 8.81 -5.99 -17.29
C ARG A 120 8.31 -4.76 -16.56
N PRO A 121 9.12 -4.14 -15.68
CA PRO A 121 8.78 -2.89 -15.04
C PRO A 121 8.57 -1.78 -16.07
N SER A 122 7.47 -1.05 -15.93
CA SER A 122 7.20 0.17 -16.68
C SER A 122 6.11 0.98 -15.96
N GLU A 123 6.06 2.30 -16.19
CA GLU A 123 5.02 3.14 -15.63
C GLU A 123 3.61 2.65 -16.01
N LYS A 124 3.43 2.27 -17.27
CA LYS A 124 2.16 1.71 -17.76
C LYS A 124 1.75 0.45 -17.02
N ASN A 125 2.71 -0.43 -16.73
CA ASN A 125 2.44 -1.68 -16.02
C ASN A 125 2.14 -1.41 -14.54
N LEU A 126 2.83 -0.46 -13.87
CA LEU A 126 2.48 -0.08 -12.50
C LEU A 126 1.00 0.32 -12.36
N TYR A 127 0.47 1.07 -13.32
CA TYR A 127 -0.94 1.44 -13.32
C TYR A 127 -1.86 0.26 -13.60
N ALA A 128 -1.51 -0.63 -14.52
CA ALA A 128 -2.28 -1.83 -14.83
C ALA A 128 -2.28 -2.84 -13.66
N ASP A 129 -1.14 -2.98 -12.98
CA ASP A 129 -0.97 -3.90 -11.87
C ASP A 129 -1.85 -3.48 -10.66
N ILE A 130 -1.86 -2.19 -10.30
CA ILE A 130 -2.73 -1.73 -9.20
C ILE A 130 -4.21 -1.79 -9.59
N ASP A 131 -4.57 -1.56 -10.87
CA ASP A 131 -5.94 -1.73 -11.35
C ASP A 131 -6.38 -3.19 -11.21
N ALA A 132 -5.53 -4.16 -11.55
CA ALA A 132 -5.81 -5.57 -11.38
C ALA A 132 -5.99 -5.95 -9.89
N ALA A 133 -5.12 -5.45 -9.01
CA ALA A 133 -5.22 -5.66 -7.57
C ALA A 133 -6.51 -5.05 -6.99
N TRP A 134 -6.88 -3.84 -7.41
CA TRP A 134 -8.13 -3.19 -7.04
C TRP A 134 -9.36 -3.99 -7.48
N GLN A 135 -9.37 -4.46 -8.73
CA GLN A 135 -10.47 -5.29 -9.24
C GLN A 135 -10.56 -6.62 -8.49
N ALA A 136 -9.42 -7.25 -8.16
CA ALA A 136 -9.41 -8.47 -7.35
C ALA A 136 -10.07 -8.24 -5.98
N LEU A 137 -9.70 -7.16 -5.27
CA LEU A 137 -10.32 -6.81 -3.98
C LEU A 137 -11.84 -6.65 -4.10
N ARG A 138 -12.32 -5.96 -5.13
CA ARG A 138 -13.72 -5.66 -5.32
C ARG A 138 -14.55 -6.86 -5.78
N THR A 139 -14.04 -7.61 -6.74
CA THR A 139 -14.84 -8.67 -7.41
C THR A 139 -14.61 -10.04 -6.83
N ARG A 140 -13.36 -10.40 -6.48
CA ARG A 140 -13.02 -11.73 -5.94
C ARG A 140 -13.23 -11.80 -4.43
N TYR A 141 -12.88 -10.72 -3.72
CA TYR A 141 -12.99 -10.67 -2.25
C TYR A 141 -14.22 -9.90 -1.75
N GLY A 142 -14.98 -9.25 -2.64
CA GLY A 142 -16.21 -8.56 -2.29
C GLY A 142 -16.04 -7.34 -1.38
N ILE A 143 -14.85 -6.73 -1.36
CA ILE A 143 -14.55 -5.61 -0.46
C ILE A 143 -15.05 -4.30 -1.08
N SER A 144 -15.88 -3.57 -0.32
CA SER A 144 -16.36 -2.25 -0.75
C SER A 144 -15.22 -1.24 -0.84
N PRO A 145 -15.21 -0.34 -1.85
CA PRO A 145 -14.27 0.78 -1.93
C PRO A 145 -14.15 1.57 -0.64
N ASP A 146 -15.27 1.77 0.05
CA ASP A 146 -15.32 2.47 1.34
C ASP A 146 -14.60 1.75 2.48
N SER A 147 -14.18 0.53 2.29
CA SER A 147 -13.39 -0.25 3.25
C SER A 147 -11.96 -0.47 2.78
N ILE A 148 -11.55 0.14 1.65
CA ILE A 148 -10.19 0.02 1.11
C ILE A 148 -9.41 1.30 1.39
N ILE A 149 -8.26 1.15 2.05
CA ILE A 149 -7.25 2.20 2.21
C ILE A 149 -6.14 1.92 1.19
N LEU A 150 -5.86 2.88 0.33
CA LEU A 150 -4.73 2.79 -0.60
C LEU A 150 -3.46 3.27 0.09
N TYR A 151 -2.42 2.46 0.10
CA TYR A 151 -1.13 2.79 0.73
C TYR A 151 -0.01 2.64 -0.29
N GLY A 152 0.73 3.70 -0.54
CA GLY A 152 1.92 3.67 -1.39
C GLY A 152 3.16 4.08 -0.62
N GLN A 153 4.27 3.33 -0.80
CA GLN A 153 5.58 3.66 -0.24
C GLN A 153 6.55 3.96 -1.38
N SER A 154 7.23 5.11 -1.32
CA SER A 154 8.23 5.50 -2.31
C SER A 154 7.67 5.44 -3.74
N ILE A 155 8.23 4.63 -4.65
CA ILE A 155 7.70 4.41 -6.00
C ILE A 155 6.25 3.90 -5.99
N GLY A 156 5.85 3.17 -4.94
CA GLY A 156 4.48 2.68 -4.76
C GLY A 156 3.44 3.80 -4.62
N THR A 157 3.86 5.03 -4.33
CA THR A 157 2.96 6.18 -4.34
C THR A 157 2.46 6.53 -5.75
N VAL A 158 3.20 6.14 -6.79
CA VAL A 158 2.85 6.40 -8.20
C VAL A 158 1.55 5.68 -8.60
N PRO A 159 1.47 4.34 -8.52
CA PRO A 159 0.22 3.65 -8.80
C PRO A 159 -0.89 4.02 -7.83
N THR A 160 -0.55 4.28 -6.56
CA THR A 160 -1.51 4.67 -5.52
C THR A 160 -2.20 6.00 -5.85
N VAL A 161 -1.45 7.04 -6.20
CA VAL A 161 -2.00 8.36 -6.60
C VAL A 161 -2.81 8.24 -7.89
N ASP A 162 -2.33 7.47 -8.87
CA ASP A 162 -3.05 7.26 -10.11
C ASP A 162 -4.43 6.64 -9.86
N LEU A 163 -4.48 5.54 -9.10
CA LEU A 163 -5.73 4.86 -8.78
C LEU A 163 -6.68 5.77 -7.98
N ALA A 164 -6.16 6.43 -6.93
CA ALA A 164 -6.94 7.33 -6.08
C ALA A 164 -7.48 8.55 -6.84
N SER A 165 -6.80 8.98 -7.90
CA SER A 165 -7.27 10.08 -8.76
C SER A 165 -8.47 9.70 -9.65
N ARG A 166 -8.74 8.40 -9.79
CA ARG A 166 -9.82 7.85 -10.64
C ARG A 166 -10.94 7.19 -9.85
N TYR A 167 -10.66 6.69 -8.66
CA TYR A 167 -11.62 5.96 -7.83
C TYR A 167 -11.63 6.51 -6.41
N GLU A 168 -12.82 6.66 -5.86
CA GLU A 168 -13.00 6.98 -4.45
C GLU A 168 -12.76 5.72 -3.59
N CYS A 169 -12.12 5.91 -2.43
CA CYS A 169 -11.78 4.86 -1.48
C CYS A 169 -11.91 5.38 -0.04
N ALA A 170 -11.67 4.51 0.95
CA ALA A 170 -11.74 4.92 2.35
C ALA A 170 -10.77 6.06 2.69
N ALA A 171 -9.52 5.91 2.24
CA ALA A 171 -8.45 6.86 2.47
C ALA A 171 -7.23 6.52 1.61
N VAL A 172 -6.27 7.44 1.57
CA VAL A 172 -4.98 7.28 0.89
C VAL A 172 -3.86 7.60 1.88
N VAL A 173 -2.81 6.79 1.89
CA VAL A 173 -1.57 7.03 2.63
C VAL A 173 -0.41 7.08 1.65
N LEU A 174 0.32 8.17 1.65
CA LEU A 174 1.49 8.39 0.81
C LEU A 174 2.73 8.50 1.70
N HIS A 175 3.57 7.48 1.65
CA HIS A 175 4.76 7.34 2.49
C HIS A 175 6.01 7.62 1.64
N SER A 176 6.80 8.64 2.00
CA SER A 176 7.93 9.16 1.23
C SER A 176 7.61 9.34 -0.25
N PRO A 177 6.55 10.12 -0.59
CA PRO A 177 6.07 10.22 -1.96
C PRO A 177 6.95 11.12 -2.83
N LEU A 178 6.99 10.81 -4.13
CA LEU A 178 7.61 11.66 -5.15
C LEU A 178 6.56 12.51 -5.88
N THR A 179 6.96 13.71 -6.31
CA THR A 179 6.11 14.59 -7.13
C THR A 179 6.10 14.17 -8.59
N SER A 180 7.27 13.81 -9.14
CA SER A 180 7.45 13.23 -10.47
C SER A 180 8.87 12.66 -10.63
N GLY A 181 9.08 11.84 -11.64
CA GLY A 181 10.40 11.28 -11.94
C GLY A 181 11.43 12.34 -12.30
N MET A 182 11.04 13.34 -13.12
CA MET A 182 11.94 14.43 -13.49
C MET A 182 12.37 15.29 -12.30
N ARG A 183 11.47 15.54 -11.35
CA ARG A 183 11.81 16.36 -10.17
C ARG A 183 12.67 15.61 -9.17
N VAL A 184 12.55 14.30 -9.10
CA VAL A 184 13.51 13.47 -8.35
C VAL A 184 14.87 13.50 -9.04
N ALA A 185 14.92 13.40 -10.39
CA ALA A 185 16.16 13.43 -11.17
C ALA A 185 16.83 14.80 -11.23
N PHE A 186 16.03 15.84 -11.26
CA PHE A 186 16.46 17.22 -11.44
C PHE A 186 15.68 18.12 -10.46
N PRO A 187 16.15 18.27 -9.21
CA PRO A 187 15.42 18.97 -8.13
C PRO A 187 15.01 20.41 -8.46
N ASP A 188 15.80 21.10 -9.29
CA ASP A 188 15.50 22.48 -9.74
C ASP A 188 14.33 22.58 -10.73
N THR A 189 13.78 21.44 -11.18
CA THR A 189 12.70 21.39 -12.15
C THR A 189 11.37 21.77 -11.51
N LYS A 190 10.84 22.96 -11.89
CA LYS A 190 9.57 23.48 -11.36
C LYS A 190 8.36 23.17 -12.25
N LYS A 191 8.59 22.76 -13.50
CA LYS A 191 7.54 22.49 -14.49
C LYS A 191 7.42 21.00 -14.76
N THR A 192 6.20 20.54 -15.02
CA THR A 192 5.94 19.19 -15.53
C THR A 192 6.03 19.22 -17.05
N TYR A 193 6.79 18.30 -17.63
CA TYR A 193 6.93 18.14 -19.07
C TYR A 193 6.07 16.99 -19.57
N CYS A 194 5.69 17.01 -20.83
CA CYS A 194 4.83 15.96 -21.43
C CYS A 194 5.48 14.56 -21.48
N PHE A 195 6.79 14.49 -21.26
CA PHE A 195 7.57 13.25 -21.15
C PHE A 195 8.02 12.95 -19.70
N ASP A 196 7.50 13.70 -18.71
CA ASP A 196 7.82 13.45 -17.32
C ASP A 196 7.15 12.15 -16.84
N ALA A 197 7.95 11.27 -16.27
CA ALA A 197 7.45 10.04 -15.69
C ALA A 197 6.84 10.28 -14.30
N PHE A 198 5.83 9.49 -13.94
CA PHE A 198 5.24 9.48 -12.59
C PHE A 198 4.67 10.83 -12.14
N PRO A 199 3.78 11.48 -12.91
CA PRO A 199 3.32 12.85 -12.65
C PRO A 199 2.31 12.93 -11.48
N ASN A 200 2.72 12.52 -10.26
CA ASN A 200 1.88 12.52 -9.06
C ASN A 200 1.36 13.92 -8.73
N ILE A 201 2.19 14.96 -8.92
CA ILE A 201 1.83 16.34 -8.61
C ILE A 201 0.63 16.84 -9.44
N GLU A 202 0.40 16.26 -10.61
CA GLU A 202 -0.72 16.59 -11.47
C GLU A 202 -1.99 15.82 -11.13
N LYS A 203 -1.81 14.63 -10.58
CA LYS A 203 -2.91 13.70 -10.26
C LYS A 203 -3.45 13.90 -8.85
N VAL A 204 -2.61 14.27 -7.89
CA VAL A 204 -2.98 14.40 -6.47
C VAL A 204 -4.12 15.38 -6.24
N SER A 205 -4.25 16.43 -7.08
CA SER A 205 -5.33 17.40 -7.01
C SER A 205 -6.72 16.84 -7.35
N LYS A 206 -6.78 15.65 -7.96
CA LYS A 206 -8.04 14.98 -8.34
C LYS A 206 -8.52 14.00 -7.28
N ILE A 207 -7.74 13.73 -6.24
CA ILE A 207 -8.11 12.79 -5.19
C ILE A 207 -9.23 13.40 -4.33
N THR A 208 -10.32 12.65 -4.19
CA THR A 208 -11.51 13.05 -3.40
C THR A 208 -11.55 12.43 -2.01
N SER A 209 -10.79 11.35 -1.80
CA SER A 209 -10.66 10.66 -0.51
C SER A 209 -9.65 11.36 0.41
N PRO A 210 -9.75 11.23 1.75
CA PRO A 210 -8.77 11.78 2.69
C PRO A 210 -7.36 11.24 2.42
N VAL A 211 -6.35 12.12 2.42
CA VAL A 211 -4.95 11.78 2.12
C VAL A 211 -4.05 12.11 3.30
N LEU A 212 -3.39 11.09 3.85
CA LEU A 212 -2.32 11.25 4.83
C LEU A 212 -0.96 11.15 4.12
N ILE A 213 -0.13 12.18 4.27
CA ILE A 213 1.24 12.20 3.75
C ILE A 213 2.20 12.02 4.92
N ILE A 214 3.15 11.12 4.76
CA ILE A 214 4.21 10.79 5.73
C ILE A 214 5.54 10.96 5.04
N HIS A 215 6.48 11.73 5.62
CA HIS A 215 7.79 11.96 5.03
C HIS A 215 8.84 12.24 6.09
N GLY A 216 10.05 11.70 5.92
CA GLY A 216 11.20 12.01 6.75
C GLY A 216 11.84 13.34 6.34
N THR A 217 12.23 14.16 7.31
CA THR A 217 12.84 15.47 7.01
C THR A 217 14.26 15.38 6.46
N GLU A 218 14.93 14.23 6.68
CA GLU A 218 16.29 13.96 6.20
C GLU A 218 16.32 12.86 5.12
N ASP A 219 15.22 12.72 4.37
CA ASP A 219 15.09 11.74 3.28
C ASP A 219 16.12 12.07 2.17
N GLU A 220 17.11 11.20 2.06
CA GLU A 220 18.24 11.33 1.14
C GLU A 220 17.96 10.77 -0.26
N VAL A 221 16.80 10.10 -0.44
CA VAL A 221 16.39 9.48 -1.72
C VAL A 221 15.36 10.34 -2.43
N ILE A 222 14.32 10.76 -1.71
CA ILE A 222 13.27 11.63 -2.20
C ILE A 222 13.20 12.83 -1.25
N ASP A 223 13.78 13.94 -1.68
CA ASP A 223 13.85 15.15 -0.87
C ASP A 223 12.50 15.52 -0.23
N PHE A 224 12.53 15.95 1.01
CA PHE A 224 11.36 16.30 1.81
C PHE A 224 10.42 17.30 1.11
N SER A 225 10.95 18.18 0.26
CA SER A 225 10.16 19.14 -0.53
C SER A 225 9.11 18.49 -1.42
N HIS A 226 9.30 17.21 -1.81
CA HIS A 226 8.31 16.45 -2.57
C HIS A 226 7.04 16.20 -1.75
N GLY A 227 7.20 15.81 -0.49
CA GLY A 227 6.07 15.62 0.43
C GLY A 227 5.31 16.92 0.67
N LEU A 228 6.04 18.01 0.90
CA LEU A 228 5.46 19.36 1.08
C LEU A 228 4.67 19.80 -0.16
N ALA A 229 5.25 19.67 -1.36
CA ALA A 229 4.58 20.08 -2.59
C ALA A 229 3.30 19.28 -2.87
N LEU A 230 3.29 17.97 -2.57
CA LEU A 230 2.09 17.14 -2.69
C LEU A 230 1.04 17.52 -1.66
N TYR A 231 1.45 17.82 -0.43
CA TYR A 231 0.56 18.29 0.62
C TYR A 231 -0.15 19.58 0.24
N GLU A 232 0.59 20.57 -0.22
CA GLU A 232 0.05 21.86 -0.67
C GLU A 232 -0.90 21.72 -1.86
N ARG A 233 -0.67 20.74 -2.73
CA ARG A 233 -1.46 20.51 -3.94
C ARG A 233 -2.68 19.64 -3.72
N CYS A 234 -2.74 18.87 -2.65
CA CYS A 234 -3.80 17.88 -2.37
C CYS A 234 -4.97 18.54 -1.64
N PRO A 235 -6.17 18.65 -2.25
CA PRO A 235 -7.31 19.32 -1.61
C PRO A 235 -7.91 18.54 -0.44
N LYS A 236 -7.60 17.27 -0.33
CA LYS A 236 -8.09 16.35 0.72
C LYS A 236 -6.98 15.88 1.67
N ALA A 237 -5.83 16.58 1.68
CA ALA A 237 -4.78 16.29 2.63
C ALA A 237 -5.27 16.57 4.07
N VAL A 238 -5.08 15.58 4.94
CA VAL A 238 -5.23 15.73 6.38
C VAL A 238 -3.90 16.17 6.98
N GLU A 239 -3.86 16.44 8.30
CA GLU A 239 -2.62 16.77 9.00
C GLU A 239 -1.52 15.74 8.67
N PRO A 240 -0.41 16.16 8.06
CA PRO A 240 0.66 15.25 7.63
C PRO A 240 1.49 14.76 8.82
N LEU A 241 2.31 13.74 8.58
CA LEU A 241 3.36 13.35 9.51
C LEU A 241 4.72 13.69 8.89
N TRP A 242 5.37 14.72 9.41
CA TRP A 242 6.76 15.02 9.14
C TRP A 242 7.60 14.41 10.25
N VAL A 243 8.43 13.40 9.92
CA VAL A 243 9.27 12.70 10.89
C VAL A 243 10.63 13.34 10.93
N GLU A 244 10.89 14.14 11.96
CA GLU A 244 12.14 14.86 12.11
C GLU A 244 13.31 13.88 12.28
N GLY A 245 14.38 14.10 11.52
CA GLY A 245 15.59 13.27 11.53
C GLY A 245 15.46 11.92 10.85
N ALA A 246 14.29 11.56 10.32
CA ALA A 246 14.11 10.31 9.59
C ALA A 246 14.58 10.45 8.14
N GLY A 247 15.25 9.41 7.64
CA GLY A 247 15.62 9.22 6.26
C GLY A 247 14.53 8.53 5.45
N HIS A 248 14.92 7.94 4.30
CA HIS A 248 13.98 7.27 3.40
C HIS A 248 13.48 5.92 3.90
N ASN A 249 14.32 5.18 4.63
CA ASN A 249 14.13 3.76 4.93
C ASN A 249 13.99 3.46 6.43
N ASP A 250 13.75 4.44 7.27
CA ASP A 250 13.70 4.25 8.73
C ASP A 250 12.48 4.90 9.42
N ILE A 251 11.59 5.54 8.66
CA ILE A 251 10.38 6.20 9.18
C ILE A 251 9.55 5.25 10.06
N GLU A 252 9.47 3.97 9.69
CA GLU A 252 8.72 2.96 10.40
C GLU A 252 9.29 2.62 11.79
N LEU A 253 10.52 3.00 12.06
CA LEU A 253 11.19 2.79 13.36
C LEU A 253 10.79 3.84 14.40
N TYR A 254 10.22 4.96 13.96
CA TYR A 254 9.75 6.03 14.84
C TYR A 254 8.36 5.73 15.37
N SER A 255 8.16 5.86 16.70
CA SER A 255 6.85 5.58 17.33
C SER A 255 5.71 6.41 16.74
N GLN A 256 6.01 7.65 16.35
CA GLN A 256 5.08 8.60 15.73
C GLN A 256 4.40 8.03 14.48
N TYR A 257 5.09 7.17 13.72
CA TYR A 257 4.54 6.55 12.51
C TYR A 257 3.29 5.72 12.81
N LEU A 258 3.41 4.76 13.73
CA LEU A 258 2.29 3.89 14.10
C LEU A 258 1.19 4.65 14.83
N GLU A 259 1.56 5.61 15.69
CA GLU A 259 0.61 6.46 16.42
C GLU A 259 -0.23 7.29 15.45
N ARG A 260 0.41 7.92 14.44
CA ARG A 260 -0.28 8.73 13.44
C ARG A 260 -1.21 7.88 12.56
N LEU A 261 -0.75 6.71 12.10
CA LEU A 261 -1.58 5.79 11.31
C LEU A 261 -2.80 5.32 12.10
N ARG A 262 -2.63 4.93 13.37
CA ARG A 262 -3.73 4.51 14.24
C ARG A 262 -4.75 5.62 14.43
N ARG A 263 -4.28 6.85 14.75
CA ARG A 263 -5.16 8.02 14.91
C ARG A 263 -5.96 8.26 13.64
N PHE A 264 -5.31 8.25 12.48
CA PHE A 264 -5.96 8.44 11.19
C PHE A 264 -7.05 7.40 10.93
N ILE A 265 -6.71 6.12 11.05
CA ILE A 265 -7.61 5.01 10.71
C ILE A 265 -8.75 4.84 11.72
N SER A 266 -8.47 4.97 13.03
CA SER A 266 -9.45 4.67 14.08
C SER A 266 -10.31 5.85 14.51
N GLN A 267 -9.83 7.09 14.35
CA GLN A 267 -10.49 8.29 14.85
C GLN A 267 -10.93 9.22 13.72
N GLU A 268 -10.07 9.52 12.76
CA GLU A 268 -10.36 10.52 11.73
C GLU A 268 -11.27 9.95 10.63
N LEU A 269 -11.02 8.73 10.12
CA LEU A 269 -11.86 8.15 9.07
C LEU A 269 -13.31 7.87 9.51
N PRO A 270 -13.59 7.36 10.71
CA PRO A 270 -14.96 7.21 11.17
C PRO A 270 -15.72 8.53 11.32
N SER A 271 -15.04 9.59 11.79
CA SER A 271 -15.66 10.90 12.01
C SER A 271 -15.97 11.65 10.72
N GLN A 272 -15.26 11.36 9.62
CA GLN A 272 -15.53 12.00 8.32
C GLN A 272 -16.73 11.39 7.57
N ARG A 273 -17.30 10.29 8.08
CA ARG A 273 -18.43 9.59 7.50
C ARG A 273 -19.72 9.72 8.32
N ALA A 274 -19.64 10.36 9.47
CA ALA A 274 -20.77 10.72 10.32
C ALA A 274 -21.32 12.09 9.93
#